data_d101f4b2cf31266f9a66ff88fe1c296d
#
_entry.id   d101f4b2cf31266f9a66ff88fe1c296d
#
_cell.length_a   1.000
_cell.length_b   1.000
_cell.length_c   1.000
_cell.angle_alpha   90.00
_cell.angle_beta   90.00
_cell.angle_gamma   90.00
#
_symmetry.space_group_name_H-M   'P 1'
#
loop_
_entity.id
_entity.type
_entity.pdbx_description
1 polymer ?
#
loop_
_entity_poly.entity_id
_entity_poly.type
_entity_poly.pdbx_seq_one_letter_code
_entity_poly.pdbx_strand_id
1 'polypeptide(L)'
;MARVNAVPQPDLVLIYWSRNPLIPGSARRIQSVRVIGNTSPCTFTLVPGARLINALNCLLDNDIGFKVVYRQKTSTISGVLLLKRR
;
A
#
# COMPACT_ATOMS: atom_id res chain seq x y z
N MET A 1 30.95 7.63 -22.31
CA MET A 1 29.73 8.10 -21.77
C MET A 1 29.58 7.77 -20.31
N ALA A 2 29.32 8.74 -19.62
CA ALA A 2 29.08 8.49 -18.23
C ALA A 2 27.79 7.71 -18.12
N ARG A 3 27.92 6.56 -17.60
CA ARG A 3 26.78 5.81 -17.29
C ARG A 3 26.24 6.26 -15.97
N VAL A 4 25.08 6.70 -16.01
CA VAL A 4 24.42 6.93 -14.76
C VAL A 4 24.24 5.58 -14.11
N ASN A 5 24.88 5.39 -13.02
CA ASN A 5 24.57 4.24 -12.20
C ASN A 5 23.17 4.40 -11.72
N ALA A 6 22.30 3.61 -12.29
CA ALA A 6 20.95 3.60 -11.83
C ALA A 6 20.95 3.17 -10.36
N VAL A 7 20.66 4.08 -9.51
CA VAL A 7 20.25 3.72 -8.17
C VAL A 7 18.93 3.00 -8.36
N PRO A 8 18.82 1.74 -7.95
CA PRO A 8 17.55 1.05 -8.07
C PRO A 8 16.48 1.86 -7.37
N GLN A 9 15.42 2.14 -8.08
CA GLN A 9 14.29 2.80 -7.44
C GLN A 9 13.71 1.89 -6.38
N PRO A 10 13.39 2.42 -5.21
CA PRO A 10 12.73 1.62 -4.21
C PRO A 10 11.35 1.21 -4.71
N ASP A 11 10.91 0.04 -4.31
CA ASP A 11 9.53 -0.35 -4.53
C ASP A 11 8.66 0.40 -3.53
N LEU A 12 7.71 1.14 -4.04
CA LEU A 12 6.81 1.98 -3.24
C LEU A 12 5.37 1.64 -3.56
N VAL A 13 4.53 1.65 -2.54
CA VAL A 13 3.09 1.46 -2.68
C VAL A 13 2.39 2.55 -1.89
N LEU A 14 1.57 3.32 -2.59
CA LEU A 14 0.72 4.33 -1.97
C LEU A 14 -0.72 3.84 -2.01
N ILE A 15 -1.32 3.66 -0.85
CA ILE A 15 -2.68 3.13 -0.72
C ILE A 15 -3.59 4.19 -0.13
N TYR A 16 -4.66 4.49 -0.86
CA TYR A 16 -5.77 5.27 -0.34
C TYR A 16 -6.86 4.30 0.06
N TRP A 17 -7.31 4.38 1.31
CA TRP A 17 -8.32 3.48 1.84
C TRP A 17 -9.48 4.26 2.41
N SER A 18 -10.64 3.59 2.47
CA SER A 18 -11.81 4.12 3.14
C SER A 18 -12.62 2.98 3.74
N ARG A 19 -13.57 3.34 4.59
CA ARG A 19 -14.55 2.39 5.11
C ARG A 19 -15.93 3.01 5.01
N ASN A 20 -16.95 2.15 5.05
CA ASN A 20 -18.33 2.61 4.96
C ASN A 20 -18.78 3.19 6.30
N PRO A 21 -19.06 4.49 6.38
CA PRO A 21 -19.47 5.11 7.64
C PRO A 21 -20.86 4.68 8.10
N LEU A 22 -21.67 4.13 7.20
CA LEU A 22 -23.03 3.71 7.51
C LEU A 22 -23.08 2.35 8.18
N ILE A 23 -21.97 1.61 8.16
CA ILE A 23 -21.88 0.28 8.74
C ILE A 23 -20.84 0.32 9.85
N PRO A 24 -21.27 0.32 11.12
CA PRO A 24 -20.30 0.30 12.22
C PRO A 24 -19.40 -0.92 12.14
N GLY A 25 -18.08 -0.70 12.32
CA GLY A 25 -17.11 -1.79 12.26
C GLY A 25 -16.81 -2.29 10.86
N SER A 26 -17.24 -1.58 9.81
CA SER A 26 -16.93 -2.00 8.45
C SER A 26 -15.42 -2.06 8.22
N ALA A 27 -14.98 -3.04 7.43
CA ALA A 27 -13.57 -3.21 7.10
C ALA A 27 -13.09 -2.05 6.23
N ARG A 28 -11.83 -1.66 6.44
CA ARG A 28 -11.17 -0.72 5.54
C ARG A 28 -10.96 -1.37 4.19
N ARG A 29 -11.28 -0.63 3.14
CA ARG A 29 -11.13 -1.13 1.78
C ARG A 29 -10.27 -0.17 0.99
N ILE A 30 -9.52 -0.72 0.04
CA ILE A 30 -8.66 0.06 -0.82
C ILE A 30 -9.53 0.85 -1.79
N GLN A 31 -9.32 2.16 -1.84
CA GLN A 31 -9.96 3.05 -2.81
C GLN A 31 -9.16 3.12 -4.09
N SER A 32 -7.85 3.35 -3.95
CA SER A 32 -6.95 3.42 -5.08
C SER A 32 -5.54 3.09 -4.61
N VAL A 33 -4.71 2.67 -5.55
CA VAL A 33 -3.32 2.30 -5.28
C VAL A 33 -2.45 2.89 -6.36
N ARG A 34 -1.29 3.42 -5.94
CA ARG A 34 -0.22 3.77 -6.87
C ARG A 34 1.00 2.97 -6.50
N VAL A 35 1.62 2.36 -7.50
CA VAL A 35 2.77 1.50 -7.31
C VAL A 35 3.93 2.03 -8.14
N ILE A 36 5.10 2.12 -7.51
CA ILE A 36 6.37 2.34 -8.19
C ILE A 36 7.21 1.10 -7.91
N GLY A 37 7.72 0.49 -8.97
CA GLY A 37 8.48 -0.74 -8.84
C GLY A 37 7.59 -1.98 -8.84
N ASN A 38 8.02 -2.98 -8.07
CA ASN A 38 7.40 -4.30 -8.09
C ASN A 38 6.77 -4.61 -6.74
N THR A 39 5.54 -5.10 -6.75
CA THR A 39 4.81 -5.51 -5.55
C THR A 39 4.52 -7.01 -5.55
N SER A 40 5.02 -7.73 -6.53
CA SER A 40 4.81 -9.18 -6.60
C SER A 40 5.34 -9.88 -5.34
N PRO A 41 4.64 -10.86 -4.79
CA PRO A 41 3.41 -11.46 -5.26
C PRO A 41 2.13 -10.80 -4.73
N CYS A 42 2.20 -9.64 -4.13
CA CYS A 42 1.06 -9.00 -3.47
C CYS A 42 0.17 -8.20 -4.40
N THR A 43 0.50 -8.13 -5.68
CA THR A 43 -0.21 -7.29 -6.65
C THR A 43 -1.71 -7.56 -6.67
N PHE A 44 -2.11 -8.80 -6.54
CA PHE A 44 -3.53 -9.18 -6.59
C PHE A 44 -4.33 -8.65 -5.37
N THR A 45 -3.65 -8.29 -4.29
CA THR A 45 -4.32 -7.71 -3.12
C THR A 45 -4.45 -6.20 -3.22
N LEU A 46 -3.79 -5.59 -4.20
CA LEU A 46 -3.71 -4.14 -4.35
C LEU A 46 -4.67 -3.67 -5.43
N VAL A 47 -5.94 -3.98 -5.26
CA VAL A 47 -6.99 -3.60 -6.20
C VAL A 47 -8.10 -2.87 -5.47
N PRO A 48 -8.75 -1.88 -6.12
CA PRO A 48 -9.87 -1.18 -5.50
C PRO A 48 -10.95 -2.14 -5.02
N GLY A 49 -11.46 -1.90 -3.84
CA GLY A 49 -12.46 -2.75 -3.23
C GLY A 49 -11.92 -3.88 -2.37
N ALA A 50 -10.63 -4.20 -2.49
CA ALA A 50 -10.01 -5.23 -1.66
C ALA A 50 -9.88 -4.75 -0.22
N ARG A 51 -9.84 -5.69 0.72
CA ARG A 51 -9.64 -5.36 2.12
C ARG A 51 -8.21 -4.89 2.36
N LEU A 52 -8.07 -3.77 3.03
CA LEU A 52 -6.76 -3.21 3.34
C LEU A 52 -5.91 -4.20 4.15
N ILE A 53 -6.51 -4.91 5.10
CA ILE A 53 -5.76 -5.83 5.96
C ILE A 53 -5.08 -6.95 5.15
N ASN A 54 -5.73 -7.44 4.09
CA ASN A 54 -5.14 -8.47 3.26
C ASN A 54 -3.90 -7.96 2.53
N ALA A 55 -3.96 -6.74 2.02
CA ALA A 55 -2.80 -6.13 1.37
C ALA A 55 -1.67 -5.90 2.37
N LEU A 56 -1.99 -5.42 3.56
CA LEU A 56 -0.98 -5.18 4.59
C LEU A 56 -0.34 -6.49 5.05
N ASN A 57 -1.13 -7.53 5.26
CA ASN A 57 -0.59 -8.82 5.67
C ASN A 57 0.37 -9.39 4.62
N CYS A 58 0.09 -9.17 3.35
CA CYS A 58 0.98 -9.61 2.29
C CYS A 58 2.25 -8.74 2.23
N LEU A 59 2.09 -7.43 2.19
CA LEU A 59 3.22 -6.52 2.00
C LEU A 59 4.16 -6.50 3.20
N LEU A 60 3.62 -6.60 4.42
CA LEU A 60 4.41 -6.53 5.64
C LEU A 60 5.04 -7.87 6.02
N ASP A 61 4.78 -8.92 5.27
CA ASP A 61 5.42 -10.20 5.46
C ASP A 61 6.93 -10.05 5.34
N ASN A 62 7.70 -10.74 6.20
CA ASN A 62 9.15 -10.61 6.21
C ASN A 62 9.78 -11.00 4.87
N ASP A 63 9.20 -11.97 4.17
CA ASP A 63 9.72 -12.40 2.87
C ASP A 63 9.46 -11.37 1.77
N ILE A 64 8.40 -10.58 1.91
CA ILE A 64 8.07 -9.54 0.95
C ILE A 64 8.81 -8.25 1.29
N GLY A 65 8.85 -7.89 2.56
CA GLY A 65 9.78 -6.90 3.07
C GLY A 65 9.38 -5.45 2.98
N PHE A 66 8.09 -5.14 2.80
CA PHE A 66 7.64 -3.76 2.86
C PHE A 66 7.47 -3.29 4.31
N LYS A 67 7.57 -2.00 4.52
CA LYS A 67 7.25 -1.37 5.80
C LYS A 67 6.46 -0.09 5.55
N VAL A 68 5.64 0.28 6.52
CA VAL A 68 4.90 1.55 6.46
C VAL A 68 5.89 2.67 6.82
N VAL A 69 6.07 3.61 5.91
CA VAL A 69 6.96 4.76 6.12
C VAL A 69 6.19 6.05 6.34
N TYR A 70 4.91 6.05 6.01
CA TYR A 70 4.06 7.22 6.19
C TYR A 70 2.61 6.77 6.29
N ARG A 71 1.89 7.38 7.22
CA ARG A 71 0.44 7.17 7.30
C ARG A 71 -0.21 8.48 7.73
N GLN A 72 -1.39 8.72 7.19
CA GLN A 72 -2.18 9.87 7.57
C GLN A 72 -3.66 9.53 7.45
N LYS A 73 -4.42 9.87 8.48
CA LYS A 73 -5.88 9.85 8.37
C LYS A 73 -6.32 11.15 7.73
N THR A 74 -7.06 11.04 6.62
CA THR A 74 -7.65 12.21 5.98
C THR A 74 -9.03 12.51 6.55
N SER A 75 -9.66 11.52 7.17
CA SER A 75 -10.91 11.66 7.90
C SER A 75 -11.09 10.46 8.82
N THR A 76 -12.20 10.39 9.55
CA THR A 76 -12.50 9.23 10.41
C THR A 76 -12.74 7.96 9.59
N ILE A 77 -13.04 8.10 8.30
CA ILE A 77 -13.42 6.98 7.44
C ILE A 77 -12.44 6.75 6.28
N SER A 78 -11.37 7.52 6.20
CA SER A 78 -10.41 7.39 5.10
C SER A 78 -9.02 7.76 5.54
N GLY A 79 -8.05 7.32 4.77
CA GLY A 79 -6.65 7.64 5.04
C GLY A 79 -5.74 7.20 3.92
N VAL A 80 -4.46 7.43 4.15
CA VAL A 80 -3.38 7.16 3.20
C VAL A 80 -2.28 6.39 3.91
N LEU A 81 -1.74 5.39 3.22
CA LEU A 81 -0.56 4.65 3.67
C LEU A 81 0.48 4.65 2.56
N LEU A 82 1.71 4.91 2.93
CA LEU A 82 2.85 4.75 2.04
C LEU A 82 3.75 3.66 2.59
N LEU A 83 4.01 2.65 1.78
CA LEU A 83 4.88 1.55 2.13
C LEU A 83 6.08 1.53 1.20
N LYS A 84 7.20 1.13 1.75
CA LYS A 84 8.45 1.03 1.01
C LYS A 84 9.08 -0.32 1.30
N ARG A 85 9.61 -0.96 0.27
CA ARG A 85 10.37 -2.20 0.45
C ARG A 85 11.70 -1.87 1.12
N ARG A 86 12.07 -2.66 2.08
CA ARG A 86 13.33 -2.51 2.82
C ARG A 86 14.54 -2.79 1.95
#